data_3236b80b9295567df7767fbcb4c1814d
#
_entry.id   3236b80b9295567df7767fbcb4c1814d
#
_cell.length_a   1.000
_cell.length_b   1.000
_cell.length_c   1.000
_cell.angle_alpha   90.00
_cell.angle_beta   90.00
_cell.angle_gamma   90.00
#
_symmetry.space_group_name_H-M   'P 1'
#
loop_
_entity.id
_entity.type
_entity.pdbx_description
1 polymer ?
#
loop_
_entity_poly.entity_id
_entity_poly.type
_entity_poly.pdbx_seq_one_letter_code
_entity_poly.pdbx_strand_id
1 'polypeptide(L)'
;MMNSKRTFYQPITMTKKMIKNTSYEGERPLFASHHLRLEDVTIYPGESALKECSDIEAVRCEFRGKYPFWHNDGLLIENCLFREGARAAIWYSRNLRMKDTRVEAPKMFRDMDGMVLENVVLTDALECCWHCRNAELRNVQADKGDYLFMHGENMDIDGFRLNGNYSFQYCRNVVIRNAEIHSKDAFWNTEDVTVYDSVVDGEYLGWQIGRA
;
A
#
# COMPACT_ATOMS: atom_id res chain seq x y z
N MET A 1 14.41 22.32 -13.03
CA MET A 1 13.34 21.46 -13.57
C MET A 1 13.98 20.21 -14.18
N MET A 2 14.13 19.16 -13.43
CA MET A 2 14.56 17.87 -13.98
C MET A 2 13.38 16.90 -13.86
N ASN A 3 12.70 16.71 -14.96
CA ASN A 3 11.57 15.78 -15.10
C ASN A 3 12.17 14.38 -15.27
N SER A 4 12.64 13.76 -14.18
CA SER A 4 13.03 12.36 -14.25
C SER A 4 11.73 11.53 -14.29
N LYS A 5 11.35 11.10 -15.45
CA LYS A 5 10.29 10.09 -15.62
C LYS A 5 10.71 8.87 -14.79
N ARG A 6 10.09 8.70 -13.62
CA ARG A 6 10.27 7.49 -12.82
C ARG A 6 9.82 6.30 -13.67
N THR A 7 10.72 5.38 -13.93
CA THR A 7 10.38 4.15 -14.66
C THR A 7 9.79 3.18 -13.63
N PHE A 8 8.47 3.11 -13.57
CA PHE A 8 7.81 2.08 -12.77
C PHE A 8 7.98 0.71 -13.42
N TYR A 9 8.00 -0.31 -12.58
CA TYR A 9 8.06 -1.71 -12.99
C TYR A 9 7.10 -1.97 -14.15
N GLN A 10 7.65 -2.37 -15.29
CA GLN A 10 6.89 -2.94 -16.40
C GLN A 10 7.00 -4.46 -16.29
N PRO A 11 5.89 -5.19 -16.20
CA PRO A 11 5.94 -6.63 -16.09
C PRO A 11 6.68 -7.24 -17.29
N ILE A 12 7.63 -8.11 -17.00
CA ILE A 12 8.34 -8.87 -18.03
C ILE A 12 7.30 -9.75 -18.72
N THR A 13 7.25 -9.71 -20.06
CA THR A 13 6.30 -10.50 -20.88
C THR A 13 6.69 -11.99 -20.92
N MET A 14 6.86 -12.62 -19.78
CA MET A 14 6.98 -14.07 -19.68
C MET A 14 5.58 -14.68 -19.51
N THR A 15 5.34 -15.83 -20.14
CA THR A 15 4.07 -16.55 -19.98
C THR A 15 3.95 -17.00 -18.52
N LYS A 16 2.98 -16.40 -17.79
CA LYS A 16 2.74 -16.74 -16.40
C LYS A 16 1.97 -18.06 -16.28
N LYS A 17 2.34 -18.84 -15.27
CA LYS A 17 1.50 -19.98 -14.87
C LYS A 17 0.16 -19.45 -14.35
N MET A 18 -0.95 -19.99 -14.84
CA MET A 18 -2.30 -19.58 -14.48
C MET A 18 -2.92 -20.53 -13.45
N ILE A 19 -3.47 -19.95 -12.38
CA ILE A 19 -4.31 -20.65 -11.39
C ILE A 19 -5.64 -19.91 -11.32
N LYS A 20 -6.76 -20.62 -11.54
CA LYS A 20 -8.10 -20.02 -11.58
C LYS A 20 -9.13 -20.81 -10.79
N ASN A 21 -10.14 -20.07 -10.30
CA ASN A 21 -11.38 -20.65 -9.72
C ASN A 21 -11.10 -21.74 -8.67
N THR A 22 -10.21 -21.47 -7.73
CA THR A 22 -9.81 -22.43 -6.70
C THR A 22 -9.57 -21.73 -5.37
N SER A 23 -9.24 -22.50 -4.36
CA SER A 23 -8.90 -21.99 -3.05
C SER A 23 -7.70 -22.70 -2.45
N TYR A 24 -7.04 -22.02 -1.53
CA TYR A 24 -5.94 -22.55 -0.73
C TYR A 24 -6.20 -22.24 0.74
N GLU A 25 -5.72 -23.10 1.61
CA GLU A 25 -5.74 -22.94 3.06
C GLU A 25 -4.43 -23.35 3.69
N GLY A 26 -4.25 -22.99 4.95
CA GLY A 26 -3.07 -23.41 5.72
C GLY A 26 -1.86 -22.52 5.50
N GLU A 27 -0.71 -23.09 5.78
CA GLU A 27 0.57 -22.38 5.80
C GLU A 27 1.29 -22.50 4.46
N ARG A 28 1.67 -21.37 3.87
CA ARG A 28 2.56 -21.24 2.70
C ARG A 28 2.15 -22.04 1.44
N PRO A 29 0.88 -22.12 1.04
CA PRO A 29 0.48 -22.98 -0.08
C PRO A 29 1.13 -22.65 -1.43
N LEU A 30 1.52 -21.39 -1.63
CA LEU A 30 2.15 -20.90 -2.87
C LEU A 30 3.50 -20.22 -2.61
N PHE A 31 4.19 -20.64 -1.55
CA PHE A 31 5.48 -20.08 -1.14
C PHE A 31 6.52 -20.15 -2.27
N ALA A 32 7.35 -19.11 -2.39
CA ALA A 32 8.43 -19.00 -3.37
C ALA A 32 8.01 -19.26 -4.83
N SER A 33 6.78 -18.87 -5.19
CA SER A 33 6.28 -18.96 -6.56
C SER A 33 6.77 -17.80 -7.40
N HIS A 34 7.00 -18.06 -8.69
CA HIS A 34 7.44 -17.05 -9.66
C HIS A 34 6.59 -17.09 -10.92
N HIS A 35 6.42 -15.95 -11.59
CA HIS A 35 5.68 -15.82 -12.84
C HIS A 35 4.28 -16.46 -12.77
N LEU A 36 3.52 -16.09 -11.72
CA LEU A 36 2.23 -16.69 -11.40
C LEU A 36 1.10 -15.67 -11.56
N ARG A 37 0.01 -16.06 -12.21
CA ARG A 37 -1.25 -15.32 -12.23
C ARG A 37 -2.34 -16.11 -11.51
N LEU A 38 -2.93 -15.49 -10.50
CA LEU A 38 -4.09 -15.96 -9.77
C LEU A 38 -5.32 -15.21 -10.27
N GLU A 39 -6.40 -15.89 -10.57
CA GLU A 39 -7.66 -15.30 -11.00
C GLU A 39 -8.84 -16.02 -10.36
N ASP A 40 -9.70 -15.24 -9.67
CA ASP A 40 -10.83 -15.80 -8.91
C ASP A 40 -10.39 -16.84 -7.86
N VAL A 41 -9.34 -16.52 -7.10
CA VAL A 41 -8.76 -17.42 -6.08
C VAL A 41 -9.05 -16.89 -4.68
N THR A 42 -9.47 -17.78 -3.78
CA THR A 42 -9.62 -17.48 -2.35
C THR A 42 -8.49 -18.10 -1.54
N ILE A 43 -7.77 -17.30 -0.79
CA ILE A 43 -6.81 -17.75 0.21
C ILE A 43 -7.48 -17.70 1.58
N TYR A 44 -7.84 -18.86 2.09
CA TYR A 44 -8.48 -19.02 3.40
C TYR A 44 -7.52 -18.72 4.55
N PRO A 45 -8.01 -18.64 5.80
CA PRO A 45 -7.15 -18.39 6.95
C PRO A 45 -5.97 -19.36 7.03
N GLY A 46 -4.80 -18.77 7.21
CA GLY A 46 -3.50 -19.43 7.27
C GLY A 46 -2.43 -18.36 7.33
N GLU A 47 -1.22 -18.69 6.93
CA GLU A 47 -0.08 -17.80 7.06
C GLU A 47 0.83 -17.84 5.83
N SER A 48 1.30 -16.63 5.40
CA SER A 48 2.41 -16.49 4.45
C SER A 48 2.18 -17.16 3.08
N ALA A 49 0.94 -17.11 2.57
CA ALA A 49 0.52 -17.89 1.41
C ALA A 49 1.40 -17.68 0.16
N LEU A 50 1.79 -16.45 -0.12
CA LEU A 50 2.62 -16.05 -1.27
C LEU A 50 3.89 -15.32 -0.79
N LYS A 51 4.49 -15.76 0.29
CA LYS A 51 5.76 -15.21 0.77
C LYS A 51 6.93 -15.60 -0.14
N GLU A 52 7.94 -14.72 -0.30
CA GLU A 52 9.16 -14.93 -1.10
C GLU A 52 8.87 -15.13 -2.61
N CYS A 53 7.82 -14.51 -3.12
CA CYS A 53 7.42 -14.66 -4.52
C CYS A 53 7.95 -13.52 -5.41
N SER A 54 7.95 -13.74 -6.72
CA SER A 54 8.23 -12.67 -7.68
C SER A 54 7.35 -12.75 -8.92
N ASP A 55 7.06 -11.58 -9.50
CA ASP A 55 6.23 -11.42 -10.70
C ASP A 55 4.85 -12.13 -10.56
N ILE A 56 4.11 -11.70 -9.54
CA ILE A 56 2.78 -12.22 -9.21
C ILE A 56 1.69 -11.26 -9.68
N GLU A 57 0.69 -11.80 -10.32
CA GLU A 57 -0.58 -11.13 -10.61
C GLU A 57 -1.71 -11.78 -9.82
N ALA A 58 -2.51 -10.99 -9.10
CA ALA A 58 -3.71 -11.43 -8.42
C ALA A 58 -4.90 -10.58 -8.91
N VAL A 59 -5.87 -11.21 -9.54
CA VAL A 59 -7.05 -10.55 -10.10
C VAL A 59 -8.32 -11.19 -9.55
N ARG A 60 -9.23 -10.37 -9.00
CA ARG A 60 -10.47 -10.82 -8.35
C ARG A 60 -10.26 -11.91 -7.30
N CYS A 61 -9.18 -11.75 -6.52
CA CYS A 61 -8.83 -12.69 -5.45
C CYS A 61 -9.28 -12.18 -4.08
N GLU A 62 -9.49 -13.11 -3.16
CA GLU A 62 -9.80 -12.81 -1.76
C GLU A 62 -8.75 -13.40 -0.83
N PHE A 63 -8.17 -12.56 0.04
CA PHE A 63 -7.15 -12.94 1.01
C PHE A 63 -7.71 -12.83 2.42
N ARG A 64 -7.66 -13.92 3.20
CA ARG A 64 -8.19 -14.01 4.57
C ARG A 64 -7.11 -14.37 5.61
N GLY A 65 -5.98 -14.91 5.16
CA GLY A 65 -4.85 -15.31 6.01
C GLY A 65 -3.82 -14.19 6.18
N LYS A 66 -3.06 -14.23 7.29
CA LYS A 66 -2.06 -13.21 7.62
C LYS A 66 -0.79 -13.32 6.78
N TYR A 67 -0.11 -12.17 6.59
CA TYR A 67 1.20 -12.06 5.92
C TYR A 67 1.25 -12.61 4.48
N PRO A 68 0.23 -12.44 3.64
CA PRO A 68 0.16 -13.17 2.37
C PRO A 68 1.31 -12.89 1.41
N PHE A 69 1.89 -11.67 1.40
CA PHE A 69 2.85 -11.24 0.39
C PHE A 69 4.15 -10.64 1.00
N TRP A 70 4.75 -11.30 1.95
CA TRP A 70 6.02 -10.83 2.51
C TRP A 70 7.20 -11.15 1.59
N HIS A 71 8.17 -10.22 1.51
CA HIS A 71 9.42 -10.34 0.74
C HIS A 71 9.19 -10.63 -0.75
N ASN A 72 8.27 -9.90 -1.37
CA ASN A 72 7.95 -10.10 -2.78
C ASN A 72 8.58 -9.01 -3.67
N ASP A 73 8.78 -9.34 -4.93
CA ASP A 73 9.23 -8.41 -5.95
C ASP A 73 8.34 -8.48 -7.20
N GLY A 74 7.70 -7.36 -7.54
CA GLY A 74 6.77 -7.31 -8.68
C GLY A 74 5.41 -7.92 -8.36
N LEU A 75 4.50 -7.10 -7.83
CA LEU A 75 3.12 -7.46 -7.51
C LEU A 75 2.16 -6.61 -8.34
N LEU A 76 1.26 -7.25 -9.06
CA LEU A 76 0.07 -6.63 -9.65
C LEU A 76 -1.17 -7.21 -8.96
N ILE A 77 -1.92 -6.35 -8.26
CA ILE A 77 -3.12 -6.73 -7.50
C ILE A 77 -4.28 -5.89 -8.03
N GLU A 78 -5.32 -6.52 -8.55
CA GLU A 78 -6.43 -5.83 -9.19
C GLU A 78 -7.78 -6.45 -8.81
N ASN A 79 -8.75 -5.59 -8.48
CA ASN A 79 -10.12 -5.99 -8.09
C ASN A 79 -10.14 -7.04 -6.95
N CYS A 80 -9.24 -6.92 -5.99
CA CYS A 80 -9.08 -7.89 -4.91
C CYS A 80 -9.70 -7.41 -3.60
N LEU A 81 -9.85 -8.35 -2.67
CA LEU A 81 -10.34 -8.10 -1.33
C LEU A 81 -9.41 -8.71 -0.28
N PHE A 82 -8.89 -7.87 0.60
CA PHE A 82 -8.14 -8.30 1.79
C PHE A 82 -9.06 -8.19 3.00
N ARG A 83 -9.45 -9.32 3.56
CA ARG A 83 -10.27 -9.38 4.77
C ARG A 83 -9.48 -9.03 6.00
N GLU A 84 -10.15 -8.72 7.09
CA GLU A 84 -9.56 -8.34 8.38
C GLU A 84 -8.40 -9.27 8.82
N GLY A 85 -8.52 -10.57 8.59
CA GLY A 85 -7.47 -11.55 8.90
C GLY A 85 -6.20 -11.44 8.05
N ALA A 86 -6.25 -10.77 6.90
CA ALA A 86 -5.10 -10.60 6.00
C ALA A 86 -4.14 -9.47 6.46
N ARG A 87 -4.03 -9.28 7.75
CA ARG A 87 -3.20 -8.22 8.36
C ARG A 87 -1.71 -8.36 8.03
N ALA A 88 -1.02 -7.23 8.06
CA ALA A 88 0.41 -7.13 7.75
C ALA A 88 0.73 -7.78 6.39
N ALA A 89 -0.07 -7.44 5.38
CA ALA A 89 -0.17 -8.24 4.17
C ALA A 89 1.05 -8.14 3.28
N ILE A 90 1.57 -6.93 3.03
CA ILE A 90 2.64 -6.71 2.06
C ILE A 90 3.78 -5.97 2.75
N TRP A 91 4.69 -6.72 3.37
CA TRP A 91 5.83 -6.18 4.07
C TRP A 91 7.14 -6.59 3.40
N TYR A 92 8.16 -5.71 3.48
CA TYR A 92 9.51 -5.96 2.95
C TYR A 92 9.51 -6.29 1.46
N SER A 93 8.61 -5.66 0.71
CA SER A 93 8.39 -5.98 -0.70
C SER A 93 8.65 -4.78 -1.58
N ARG A 94 8.74 -5.00 -2.89
CA ARG A 94 8.99 -3.91 -3.84
C ARG A 94 8.21 -4.08 -5.13
N ASN A 95 8.08 -2.95 -5.87
CA ASN A 95 7.43 -2.94 -7.17
C ASN A 95 5.97 -3.41 -7.13
N LEU A 96 5.15 -2.80 -6.22
CA LEU A 96 3.72 -3.07 -6.13
C LEU A 96 2.93 -2.14 -7.05
N ARG A 97 1.98 -2.69 -7.77
CA ARG A 97 0.84 -1.97 -8.33
C ARG A 97 -0.45 -2.59 -7.83
N MET A 98 -1.26 -1.78 -7.13
CA MET A 98 -2.57 -2.21 -6.62
C MET A 98 -3.66 -1.28 -7.15
N LYS A 99 -4.71 -1.86 -7.70
CA LYS A 99 -5.81 -1.12 -8.31
C LYS A 99 -7.17 -1.70 -7.94
N ASP A 100 -8.17 -0.81 -7.83
CA ASP A 100 -9.59 -1.16 -7.64
C ASP A 100 -9.79 -2.20 -6.52
N THR A 101 -9.06 -2.05 -5.41
CA THR A 101 -8.94 -3.06 -4.36
C THR A 101 -9.43 -2.52 -3.02
N ARG A 102 -10.14 -3.37 -2.28
CA ARG A 102 -10.59 -3.10 -0.92
C ARG A 102 -9.76 -3.85 0.11
N VAL A 103 -9.33 -3.14 1.13
CA VAL A 103 -8.52 -3.67 2.24
C VAL A 103 -9.25 -3.42 3.55
N GLU A 104 -9.60 -4.49 4.25
CA GLU A 104 -10.24 -4.45 5.57
C GLU A 104 -9.25 -4.73 6.72
N ALA A 105 -8.01 -5.09 6.37
CA ALA A 105 -6.96 -5.47 7.30
C ALA A 105 -6.05 -4.31 7.70
N PRO A 106 -5.65 -4.21 8.98
CA PRO A 106 -4.66 -3.23 9.43
C PRO A 106 -3.23 -3.60 9.01
N LYS A 107 -2.33 -2.61 9.14
CA LYS A 107 -0.87 -2.77 8.94
C LYS A 107 -0.51 -3.31 7.56
N MET A 108 -1.25 -2.88 6.54
CA MET A 108 -1.21 -3.47 5.20
C MET A 108 0.18 -3.41 4.57
N PHE A 109 0.84 -2.26 4.62
CA PHE A 109 2.12 -2.01 3.94
C PHE A 109 3.20 -1.60 4.95
N ARG A 110 4.41 -2.14 4.81
CA ARG A 110 5.58 -1.72 5.59
C ARG A 110 6.87 -2.06 4.85
N ASP A 111 7.86 -1.15 4.96
CA ASP A 111 9.18 -1.31 4.33
C ASP A 111 9.09 -1.63 2.82
N MET A 112 8.23 -0.85 2.12
CA MET A 112 8.00 -0.99 0.68
C MET A 112 8.92 -0.06 -0.11
N ASP A 113 9.36 -0.52 -1.28
CA ASP A 113 10.07 0.31 -2.25
C ASP A 113 9.42 0.23 -3.64
N GLY A 114 8.86 1.34 -4.09
CA GLY A 114 8.06 1.38 -5.31
C GLY A 114 6.65 0.82 -5.12
N MET A 115 5.70 1.72 -4.89
CA MET A 115 4.29 1.37 -4.67
C MET A 115 3.38 2.31 -5.44
N VAL A 116 2.47 1.76 -6.22
CA VAL A 116 1.40 2.50 -6.89
C VAL A 116 0.05 1.98 -6.40
N LEU A 117 -0.74 2.86 -5.80
CA LEU A 117 -2.11 2.57 -5.36
C LEU A 117 -3.09 3.42 -6.19
N GLU A 118 -4.06 2.80 -6.85
CA GLU A 118 -5.09 3.46 -7.65
C GLU A 118 -6.47 2.95 -7.28
N ASN A 119 -7.40 3.85 -6.89
CA ASN A 119 -8.75 3.48 -6.45
C ASN A 119 -8.75 2.44 -5.32
N VAL A 120 -7.95 2.65 -4.28
CA VAL A 120 -7.83 1.70 -3.15
C VAL A 120 -8.57 2.24 -1.93
N VAL A 121 -9.33 1.37 -1.28
CA VAL A 121 -10.04 1.69 -0.03
C VAL A 121 -9.48 0.86 1.11
N LEU A 122 -8.89 1.54 2.09
CA LEU A 122 -8.37 0.97 3.35
C LEU A 122 -9.37 1.29 4.46
N THR A 123 -10.18 0.34 4.90
CA THR A 123 -11.19 0.57 5.96
C THR A 123 -10.65 0.44 7.38
N ASP A 124 -9.46 -0.12 7.51
CA ASP A 124 -8.65 -0.12 8.73
C ASP A 124 -7.20 0.14 8.37
N ALA A 125 -6.84 1.43 8.30
CA ALA A 125 -5.50 1.86 7.88
C ALA A 125 -4.53 2.05 9.06
N LEU A 126 -4.81 1.43 10.20
CA LEU A 126 -3.95 1.49 11.39
C LEU A 126 -2.52 1.06 11.05
N GLU A 127 -1.54 1.90 11.37
CA GLU A 127 -0.11 1.66 11.16
C GLU A 127 0.26 1.20 9.72
N CYS A 128 -0.46 1.69 8.72
CA CYS A 128 -0.15 1.39 7.32
C CYS A 128 0.95 2.30 6.77
N CYS A 129 1.67 1.80 5.77
CA CYS A 129 2.68 2.52 4.98
C CYS A 129 3.87 3.05 5.80
N TRP A 130 4.30 2.32 6.83
CA TRP A 130 5.51 2.68 7.57
C TRP A 130 6.77 2.37 6.76
N HIS A 131 7.73 3.32 6.74
CA HIS A 131 9.00 3.22 6.00
C HIS A 131 8.82 2.90 4.50
N CYS A 132 7.70 3.33 3.92
CA CYS A 132 7.46 3.14 2.49
C CYS A 132 8.09 4.29 1.70
N ARG A 133 8.70 3.97 0.57
CA ARG A 133 9.32 4.97 -0.30
C ARG A 133 8.98 4.78 -1.77
N ASN A 134 9.14 5.86 -2.54
CA ASN A 134 8.84 5.87 -3.97
C ASN A 134 7.39 5.45 -4.24
N ALA A 135 6.43 6.13 -3.59
CA ALA A 135 5.02 5.79 -3.64
C ALA A 135 4.22 6.79 -4.47
N GLU A 136 3.29 6.29 -5.25
CA GLU A 136 2.23 7.05 -5.91
C GLU A 136 0.86 6.59 -5.45
N LEU A 137 0.04 7.53 -5.01
CA LEU A 137 -1.35 7.28 -4.63
C LEU A 137 -2.29 8.10 -5.49
N ARG A 138 -3.32 7.47 -6.04
CA ARG A 138 -4.35 8.09 -6.88
C ARG A 138 -5.72 7.61 -6.42
N ASN A 139 -6.55 8.55 -5.95
CA ASN A 139 -7.90 8.26 -5.46
C ASN A 139 -7.92 7.15 -4.40
N VAL A 140 -7.23 7.39 -3.28
CA VAL A 140 -7.13 6.43 -2.16
C VAL A 140 -7.90 6.96 -0.95
N GLN A 141 -8.67 6.11 -0.32
CA GLN A 141 -9.36 6.39 0.94
C GLN A 141 -8.79 5.55 2.08
N ALA A 142 -8.55 6.17 3.24
CA ALA A 142 -8.03 5.52 4.44
C ALA A 142 -8.86 5.93 5.67
N ASP A 143 -9.54 4.96 6.27
CA ASP A 143 -10.27 5.13 7.53
C ASP A 143 -9.52 4.44 8.67
N LYS A 144 -9.70 4.93 9.91
CA LYS A 144 -8.96 4.47 11.10
C LYS A 144 -7.44 4.53 10.91
N GLY A 145 -6.98 5.58 10.23
CA GLY A 145 -5.60 5.72 9.76
C GLY A 145 -4.64 6.27 10.81
N ASP A 146 -4.69 5.77 12.05
CA ASP A 146 -3.74 6.19 13.07
C ASP A 146 -2.32 5.72 12.72
N TYR A 147 -1.36 6.65 12.81
CA TYR A 147 0.04 6.47 12.46
C TYR A 147 0.29 6.08 10.98
N LEU A 148 -0.57 6.56 10.08
CA LEU A 148 -0.40 6.32 8.63
C LEU A 148 0.82 7.07 8.08
N PHE A 149 1.59 6.45 7.19
CA PHE A 149 2.80 7.00 6.50
C PHE A 149 3.98 7.39 7.40
N MET A 150 4.14 6.79 8.55
CA MET A 150 5.30 7.09 9.39
C MET A 150 6.62 6.76 8.67
N HIS A 151 7.57 7.72 8.65
CA HIS A 151 8.85 7.63 7.94
C HIS A 151 8.72 7.36 6.43
N GLY A 152 7.68 7.90 5.80
CA GLY A 152 7.51 7.80 4.34
C GLY A 152 8.45 8.74 3.58
N GLU A 153 8.89 8.34 2.39
CA GLU A 153 9.81 9.13 1.57
C GLU A 153 9.47 9.09 0.09
N ASN A 154 9.63 10.23 -0.61
CA ASN A 154 9.38 10.35 -2.05
C ASN A 154 7.97 9.92 -2.44
N MET A 155 6.96 10.57 -1.90
CA MET A 155 5.55 10.25 -2.16
C MET A 155 4.88 11.32 -3.02
N ASP A 156 4.09 10.89 -3.98
CA ASP A 156 3.22 11.71 -4.82
C ASP A 156 1.77 11.24 -4.64
N ILE A 157 0.94 12.09 -4.01
CA ILE A 157 -0.40 11.74 -3.56
C ILE A 157 -1.41 12.68 -4.20
N ASP A 158 -2.42 12.13 -4.90
CA ASP A 158 -3.47 12.91 -5.56
C ASP A 158 -4.84 12.24 -5.37
N GLY A 159 -5.81 13.01 -4.88
CA GLY A 159 -7.14 12.48 -4.55
C GLY A 159 -7.12 11.55 -3.34
N PHE A 160 -6.73 12.06 -2.17
CA PHE A 160 -6.60 11.27 -0.96
C PHE A 160 -7.59 11.69 0.12
N ARG A 161 -8.24 10.72 0.77
CA ARG A 161 -9.08 10.96 1.94
C ARG A 161 -8.57 10.17 3.13
N LEU A 162 -8.41 10.86 4.27
CA LEU A 162 -7.93 10.28 5.51
C LEU A 162 -8.79 10.68 6.70
N ASN A 163 -9.18 9.68 7.48
CA ASN A 163 -9.65 9.83 8.85
C ASN A 163 -8.75 9.03 9.79
N GLY A 164 -8.01 9.72 10.66
CA GLY A 164 -7.08 9.06 11.60
C GLY A 164 -6.22 10.10 12.30
N ASN A 165 -5.26 9.68 13.11
CA ASN A 165 -4.37 10.56 13.85
C ASN A 165 -2.91 10.24 13.61
N TYR A 166 -2.02 11.20 13.92
CA TYR A 166 -0.57 11.02 13.87
C TYR A 166 -0.03 10.66 12.47
N SER A 167 -0.70 11.15 11.42
CA SER A 167 -0.34 10.82 10.04
C SER A 167 0.87 11.60 9.54
N PHE A 168 1.59 11.03 8.58
CA PHE A 168 2.75 11.65 7.89
C PHE A 168 3.90 12.06 8.81
N GLN A 169 4.06 11.46 9.96
CA GLN A 169 5.17 11.79 10.85
C GLN A 169 6.51 11.31 10.29
N TYR A 170 7.54 12.15 10.42
CA TYR A 170 8.90 11.88 9.94
C TYR A 170 8.99 11.65 8.43
N CYS A 171 8.03 12.15 7.65
CA CYS A 171 8.05 12.01 6.20
C CYS A 171 8.98 13.02 5.53
N ARG A 172 9.50 12.66 4.35
CA ARG A 172 10.34 13.52 3.53
C ARG A 172 9.95 13.49 2.06
N ASN A 173 10.10 14.65 1.39
CA ASN A 173 9.82 14.80 -0.03
C ASN A 173 8.44 14.25 -0.43
N VAL A 174 7.40 14.87 0.09
CA VAL A 174 6.00 14.47 -0.13
C VAL A 174 5.23 15.60 -0.81
N VAL A 175 4.53 15.27 -1.87
CA VAL A 175 3.60 16.18 -2.55
C VAL A 175 2.20 15.62 -2.46
N ILE A 176 1.26 16.41 -1.93
CA ILE A 176 -0.15 16.04 -1.75
C ILE A 176 -1.02 17.02 -2.51
N ARG A 177 -1.98 16.51 -3.28
CA ARG A 177 -2.95 17.31 -4.04
C ARG A 177 -4.35 16.75 -3.91
N ASN A 178 -5.35 17.65 -3.98
CA ASN A 178 -6.77 17.28 -4.01
C ASN A 178 -7.14 16.31 -2.86
N ALA A 179 -6.66 16.59 -1.65
CA ALA A 179 -6.84 15.73 -0.49
C ALA A 179 -7.79 16.33 0.55
N GLU A 180 -8.39 15.43 1.33
CA GLU A 180 -9.15 15.74 2.54
C GLU A 180 -8.57 14.91 3.68
N ILE A 181 -7.87 15.56 4.62
CA ILE A 181 -7.11 14.92 5.69
C ILE A 181 -7.64 15.41 7.04
N HIS A 182 -8.31 14.53 7.76
CA HIS A 182 -8.72 14.74 9.14
C HIS A 182 -7.78 13.97 10.05
N SER A 183 -6.78 14.67 10.65
CA SER A 183 -5.74 14.03 11.42
C SER A 183 -5.16 14.96 12.48
N LYS A 184 -5.37 14.63 13.74
CA LYS A 184 -4.65 15.25 14.83
C LYS A 184 -3.16 14.89 14.75
N ASP A 185 -2.28 15.83 15.14
CA ASP A 185 -0.83 15.63 15.19
C ASP A 185 -0.22 15.18 13.83
N ALA A 186 -0.77 15.65 12.71
CA ALA A 186 -0.25 15.36 11.39
C ALA A 186 1.02 16.15 11.07
N PHE A 187 1.87 15.59 10.21
CA PHE A 187 3.08 16.22 9.66
C PHE A 187 4.15 16.58 10.69
N TRP A 188 4.26 15.86 11.79
CA TRP A 188 5.33 16.10 12.76
C TRP A 188 6.70 15.65 12.24
N ASN A 189 7.74 16.47 12.47
CA ASN A 189 9.12 16.18 12.06
C ASN A 189 9.27 15.89 10.56
N THR A 190 8.51 16.57 9.71
CA THR A 190 8.57 16.41 8.25
C THR A 190 9.58 17.36 7.61
N GLU A 191 10.04 16.98 6.42
CA GLU A 191 10.95 17.78 5.59
C GLU A 191 10.49 17.74 4.12
N ASP A 192 10.46 18.90 3.44
CA ASP A 192 10.06 19.03 2.04
C ASP A 192 8.68 18.44 1.75
N VAL A 193 7.68 18.80 2.56
CA VAL A 193 6.28 18.42 2.35
C VAL A 193 5.51 19.60 1.77
N THR A 194 4.81 19.38 0.67
CA THR A 194 3.97 20.40 0.02
C THR A 194 2.55 19.88 -0.17
N VAL A 195 1.57 20.72 0.20
CA VAL A 195 0.14 20.38 0.09
C VAL A 195 -0.56 21.44 -0.78
N TYR A 196 -1.27 21.01 -1.82
CA TYR A 196 -2.03 21.88 -2.75
C TYR A 196 -3.51 21.51 -2.78
N ASP A 197 -4.36 22.48 -3.00
CA ASP A 197 -5.80 22.29 -3.30
C ASP A 197 -6.48 21.27 -2.38
N SER A 198 -6.17 21.35 -1.08
CA SER A 198 -6.53 20.32 -0.11
C SER A 198 -7.09 20.93 1.18
N VAL A 199 -7.87 20.14 1.89
CA VAL A 199 -8.31 20.44 3.26
C VAL A 199 -7.52 19.58 4.23
N VAL A 200 -6.87 20.22 5.20
CA VAL A 200 -6.20 19.55 6.32
C VAL A 200 -6.78 20.08 7.61
N ASP A 201 -7.43 19.21 8.37
CA ASP A 201 -8.10 19.55 9.61
C ASP A 201 -7.63 18.65 10.76
N GLY A 202 -7.31 19.27 11.89
CA GLY A 202 -6.87 18.59 13.11
C GLY A 202 -6.05 19.48 14.02
N GLU A 203 -5.95 19.11 15.29
CA GLU A 203 -5.12 19.80 16.27
C GLU A 203 -3.63 19.53 16.06
N TYR A 204 -2.76 20.49 16.41
CA TYR A 204 -1.31 20.37 16.45
C TYR A 204 -0.65 19.96 15.12
N LEU A 205 -1.11 20.56 14.04
CA LEU A 205 -0.56 20.35 12.70
C LEU A 205 0.87 20.89 12.58
N GLY A 206 1.77 20.13 12.01
CA GLY A 206 3.08 20.58 11.58
C GLY A 206 4.05 20.92 12.70
N TRP A 207 4.13 20.15 13.74
CA TRP A 207 5.12 20.35 14.82
C TRP A 207 6.53 19.93 14.37
N GLN A 208 7.53 20.80 14.59
CA GLN A 208 8.93 20.61 14.17
C GLN A 208 9.08 20.26 12.69
N ILE A 209 8.36 20.98 11.84
CA ILE A 209 8.56 20.90 10.40
C ILE A 209 9.87 21.58 10.01
N GLY A 210 10.66 20.92 9.16
CA GLY A 210 11.82 21.49 8.53
C GLY A 210 11.42 22.48 7.44
N ARG A 211 11.83 22.27 6.20
CA ARG A 211 11.32 23.07 5.06
C ARG A 211 9.92 22.63 4.66
N ALA A 212 9.00 23.56 4.66
CA ALA A 212 7.68 23.40 4.07
C ALA A 212 7.68 23.99 2.65
#